data_e2b5519804ea36f9841cc066a7b8da30
#
_entry.id   e2b5519804ea36f9841cc066a7b8da30
#
_cell.length_a   1.000
_cell.length_b   1.000
_cell.length_c   1.000
_cell.angle_alpha   90.00
_cell.angle_beta   90.00
_cell.angle_gamma   90.00
#
_symmetry.space_group_name_H-M   'P 1'
#
loop_
_entity.id
_entity.type
_entity.pdbx_description
1 polymer ?
#
loop_
_entity_poly.entity_id
_entity_poly.type
_entity_poly.pdbx_seq_one_letter_code
_entity_poly.pdbx_strand_id
1 'polypeptide(L)'
;MSSFQQGVSGLNAASKNLEVIGNNVANSNTVGFKQSRAEFGDMYAAALNRAGTSNVGIGVSVQAVTQQFNQGNITATSNPLDLAINGNGFFEVKSGAQTVYTRNGQFQTDKDGFISNNQGMKLIGYPIDANGLIQPGAAAPLQLPTGGVAPKVTGSNTIEMNFDARQAITLPAGSPQVDFANAKSYNDATSVTVYDAKGQDVALTYYFQKTSTDNWNVYATANGTSVNVDGAGKPLPVTTMTFQANGGKPTVPLAPVLINIPSTVNAAGATTLAIPGVALDVTRSTQFGSSFGVTSMAQDGYAAGQLAGVSIEKSGVVMATYSNGQSKPAGQVELATFRDPQGLSPQGANLWARTVASGDPVVGVPGSGNLGVLQSGALEESNTDLTGELVNMITAQRIYQANAQTIKTQDQVLQTLVNLR
;
A
#
# COMPACT_ATOMS: atom_id res chain seq x y z
N MET A 1 -36.24 -43.07 31.82
CA MET A 1 -34.79 -42.76 31.64
C MET A 1 -34.51 -41.79 30.50
N SER A 2 -35.39 -41.68 29.48
CA SER A 2 -35.21 -40.74 28.38
C SER A 2 -35.18 -39.27 28.78
N SER A 3 -36.09 -38.87 29.70
CA SER A 3 -36.22 -37.43 30.10
C SER A 3 -35.01 -36.92 30.89
N PHE A 4 -34.37 -37.78 31.68
CA PHE A 4 -33.12 -37.43 32.38
C PHE A 4 -31.97 -37.24 31.39
N GLN A 5 -31.84 -38.12 30.40
CA GLN A 5 -30.83 -37.98 29.34
C GLN A 5 -31.04 -36.74 28.47
N GLN A 6 -32.31 -36.39 28.16
CA GLN A 6 -32.66 -35.16 27.46
C GLN A 6 -32.25 -33.93 28.27
N GLY A 7 -32.51 -33.92 29.60
CA GLY A 7 -32.09 -32.81 30.47
C GLY A 7 -30.56 -32.64 30.53
N VAL A 8 -29.81 -33.76 30.64
CA VAL A 8 -28.36 -33.76 30.68
C VAL A 8 -27.77 -33.32 29.35
N SER A 9 -28.29 -33.79 28.20
CA SER A 9 -27.83 -33.37 26.90
C SER A 9 -28.11 -31.87 26.66
N GLY A 10 -29.29 -31.37 27.06
CA GLY A 10 -29.65 -29.96 27.00
C GLY A 10 -28.76 -29.08 27.88
N LEU A 11 -28.38 -29.58 29.08
CA LEU A 11 -27.47 -28.86 29.97
C LEU A 11 -26.06 -28.76 29.38
N ASN A 12 -25.55 -29.86 28.83
CA ASN A 12 -24.24 -29.89 28.15
C ASN A 12 -24.22 -28.96 26.92
N ALA A 13 -25.28 -28.96 26.13
CA ALA A 13 -25.41 -28.06 24.98
C ALA A 13 -25.45 -26.58 25.41
N ALA A 14 -26.23 -26.24 26.46
CA ALA A 14 -26.28 -24.90 26.99
C ALA A 14 -24.93 -24.44 27.58
N SER A 15 -24.22 -25.35 28.27
CA SER A 15 -22.87 -25.06 28.78
C SER A 15 -21.87 -24.75 27.65
N LYS A 16 -21.89 -25.56 26.58
CA LYS A 16 -21.01 -25.34 25.43
C LYS A 16 -21.34 -24.06 24.69
N ASN A 17 -22.64 -23.72 24.59
CA ASN A 17 -23.08 -22.45 24.02
C ASN A 17 -22.58 -21.25 24.86
N LEU A 18 -22.68 -21.32 26.18
CA LEU A 18 -22.17 -20.31 27.11
C LEU A 18 -20.65 -20.14 26.98
N GLU A 19 -19.89 -21.22 26.80
CA GLU A 19 -18.44 -21.17 26.57
C GLU A 19 -18.10 -20.43 25.29
N VAL A 20 -18.81 -20.71 24.18
CA VAL A 20 -18.61 -20.06 22.90
C VAL A 20 -18.95 -18.56 22.96
N ILE A 21 -20.12 -18.22 23.56
CA ILE A 21 -20.54 -16.83 23.77
C ILE A 21 -19.52 -16.10 24.64
N GLY A 22 -19.07 -16.71 25.74
CA GLY A 22 -18.05 -16.15 26.62
C GLY A 22 -16.74 -15.85 25.90
N ASN A 23 -16.30 -16.74 25.01
CA ASN A 23 -15.13 -16.52 24.16
C ASN A 23 -15.33 -15.36 23.18
N ASN A 24 -16.50 -15.24 22.53
CA ASN A 24 -16.84 -14.14 21.64
C ASN A 24 -16.81 -12.80 22.39
N VAL A 25 -17.43 -12.72 23.56
CA VAL A 25 -17.44 -11.52 24.42
C VAL A 25 -16.03 -11.11 24.84
N ALA A 26 -15.22 -12.08 25.27
CA ALA A 26 -13.84 -11.82 25.69
C ALA A 26 -12.97 -11.26 24.55
N ASN A 27 -13.27 -11.63 23.29
CA ASN A 27 -12.52 -11.23 22.11
C ASN A 27 -13.23 -10.15 21.26
N SER A 28 -14.26 -9.50 21.78
CA SER A 28 -15.01 -8.45 21.05
C SER A 28 -14.15 -7.25 20.64
N ASN A 29 -13.08 -6.95 21.39
CA ASN A 29 -12.13 -5.87 21.08
C ASN A 29 -10.80 -6.38 20.47
N THR A 30 -10.73 -7.65 20.06
CA THR A 30 -9.51 -8.22 19.49
C THR A 30 -9.51 -8.02 17.98
N VAL A 31 -8.50 -7.32 17.46
CA VAL A 31 -8.36 -7.04 16.02
C VAL A 31 -8.29 -8.32 15.20
N GLY A 32 -9.10 -8.39 14.15
CA GLY A 32 -9.15 -9.52 13.22
C GLY A 32 -9.77 -10.78 13.79
N PHE A 33 -10.35 -10.75 15.02
CA PHE A 33 -11.06 -11.88 15.58
C PHE A 33 -12.33 -12.20 14.79
N LYS A 34 -12.65 -13.48 14.67
CA LYS A 34 -13.87 -13.98 14.04
C LYS A 34 -14.71 -14.74 15.06
N GLN A 35 -15.94 -14.25 15.26
CA GLN A 35 -16.87 -14.88 16.21
C GLN A 35 -17.12 -16.34 15.87
N SER A 36 -17.29 -17.15 16.89
CA SER A 36 -17.65 -18.54 16.76
C SER A 36 -19.13 -18.76 17.09
N ARG A 37 -19.75 -19.74 16.44
CA ARG A 37 -21.12 -20.16 16.70
C ARG A 37 -21.19 -21.65 16.94
N ALA A 38 -21.86 -22.08 18.04
CA ALA A 38 -22.14 -23.46 18.28
C ALA A 38 -23.33 -23.91 17.42
N GLU A 39 -23.20 -25.04 16.74
CA GLU A 39 -24.23 -25.65 15.92
C GLU A 39 -24.69 -26.94 16.59
N PHE A 40 -26.01 -27.10 16.71
CA PHE A 40 -26.63 -28.17 17.44
C PHE A 40 -27.48 -29.03 16.51
N GLY A 41 -27.45 -30.35 16.74
CA GLY A 41 -28.31 -31.30 16.06
C GLY A 41 -29.16 -32.09 17.07
N ASP A 42 -30.35 -32.41 16.67
CA ASP A 42 -31.24 -33.31 17.42
C ASP A 42 -30.74 -34.76 17.35
N MET A 43 -30.99 -35.53 18.39
CA MET A 43 -30.63 -36.91 18.47
C MET A 43 -31.88 -37.78 18.50
N TYR A 44 -31.95 -38.75 17.58
CA TYR A 44 -32.97 -39.78 17.56
C TYR A 44 -32.37 -41.15 17.88
N ALA A 45 -33.07 -41.96 18.70
CA ALA A 45 -32.69 -43.35 18.84
C ALA A 45 -33.00 -44.09 17.55
N ALA A 46 -31.99 -44.64 16.91
CA ALA A 46 -32.16 -45.54 15.76
C ALA A 46 -32.74 -46.88 16.31
N ALA A 47 -34.04 -46.90 16.52
CA ALA A 47 -34.74 -48.13 16.89
C ALA A 47 -34.94 -48.94 15.60
N LEU A 48 -34.07 -49.94 15.37
CA LEU A 48 -34.36 -51.04 14.46
C LEU A 48 -35.70 -51.70 14.86
N ASN A 49 -36.67 -51.57 13.95
CA ASN A 49 -37.91 -52.35 13.95
C ASN A 49 -38.88 -52.13 15.14
N ARG A 50 -39.55 -50.97 15.23
CA ARG A 50 -40.91 -50.91 15.76
C ARG A 50 -41.73 -49.86 15.00
N ALA A 51 -42.75 -50.35 14.31
CA ALA A 51 -43.86 -49.61 13.81
C ALA A 51 -44.64 -48.98 14.98
N GLY A 52 -44.31 -47.75 15.36
CA GLY A 52 -45.01 -46.99 16.39
C GLY A 52 -44.79 -45.49 16.15
N THR A 53 -45.89 -44.77 16.07
CA THR A 53 -46.04 -43.36 15.62
C THR A 53 -45.56 -42.30 16.61
N SER A 54 -44.65 -42.57 17.52
CA SER A 54 -44.15 -41.58 18.50
C SER A 54 -42.63 -41.67 18.62
N ASN A 55 -41.93 -40.99 17.67
CA ASN A 55 -40.51 -40.80 17.74
C ASN A 55 -40.19 -39.53 18.57
N VAL A 56 -40.08 -39.70 19.87
CA VAL A 56 -39.58 -38.67 20.77
C VAL A 56 -38.05 -38.66 20.68
N GLY A 57 -37.44 -37.51 20.32
CA GLY A 57 -35.99 -37.35 20.30
C GLY A 57 -35.35 -37.62 21.66
N ILE A 58 -34.12 -38.12 21.68
CA ILE A 58 -33.37 -38.46 22.92
C ILE A 58 -32.52 -37.31 23.45
N GLY A 59 -32.53 -36.17 22.79
CA GLY A 59 -31.82 -34.96 23.22
C GLY A 59 -31.14 -34.22 22.09
N VAL A 60 -30.14 -33.45 22.43
CA VAL A 60 -29.35 -32.57 21.54
C VAL A 60 -27.86 -32.90 21.67
N SER A 61 -27.14 -32.81 20.56
CA SER A 61 -25.66 -32.89 20.53
C SER A 61 -25.07 -31.65 19.84
N VAL A 62 -23.87 -31.27 20.27
CA VAL A 62 -23.07 -30.26 19.56
C VAL A 62 -22.52 -30.92 18.31
N GLN A 63 -22.85 -30.40 17.14
CA GLN A 63 -22.38 -30.91 15.84
C GLN A 63 -21.04 -30.29 15.49
N ALA A 64 -20.92 -28.94 15.63
CA ALA A 64 -19.72 -28.21 15.33
C ALA A 64 -19.68 -26.89 16.10
N VAL A 65 -18.51 -26.29 16.17
CA VAL A 65 -18.32 -24.89 16.52
C VAL A 65 -17.66 -24.23 15.31
N THR A 66 -18.43 -23.44 14.59
CA THR A 66 -18.00 -22.83 13.32
C THR A 66 -17.62 -21.36 13.50
N GLN A 67 -16.56 -20.92 12.84
CA GLN A 67 -16.17 -19.50 12.83
C GLN A 67 -16.90 -18.77 11.72
N GLN A 68 -17.34 -17.56 12.00
CA GLN A 68 -18.04 -16.71 11.04
C GLN A 68 -17.05 -15.73 10.40
N PHE A 69 -16.64 -15.98 9.16
CA PHE A 69 -15.64 -15.18 8.44
C PHE A 69 -16.23 -13.90 7.79
N ASN A 70 -17.39 -13.44 8.27
CA ASN A 70 -17.93 -12.14 7.85
C ASN A 70 -16.97 -11.01 8.25
N GLN A 71 -16.97 -9.96 7.45
CA GLN A 71 -16.14 -8.78 7.71
C GLN A 71 -16.60 -8.06 8.97
N GLY A 72 -15.65 -7.68 9.82
CA GLY A 72 -15.85 -6.78 10.96
C GLY A 72 -15.86 -5.29 10.53
N ASN A 73 -16.08 -4.40 11.49
CA ASN A 73 -15.96 -2.97 11.25
C ASN A 73 -14.49 -2.60 10.95
N ILE A 74 -14.28 -1.65 10.03
CA ILE A 74 -12.94 -1.13 9.72
C ILE A 74 -12.81 0.23 10.39
N THR A 75 -11.84 0.35 11.30
CA THR A 75 -11.52 1.59 12.02
C THR A 75 -10.19 2.15 11.56
N ALA A 76 -10.15 3.48 11.34
CA ALA A 76 -8.93 4.16 10.93
C ALA A 76 -7.94 4.30 12.10
N THR A 77 -6.66 4.14 11.79
CA THR A 77 -5.53 4.35 12.71
C THR A 77 -4.54 5.34 12.11
N SER A 78 -3.57 5.80 12.89
CA SER A 78 -2.52 6.70 12.42
C SER A 78 -1.24 5.97 11.95
N ASN A 79 -1.20 4.65 12.05
CA ASN A 79 -0.03 3.87 11.61
C ASN A 79 -0.23 3.39 10.15
N PRO A 80 0.61 3.79 9.19
CA PRO A 80 0.47 3.39 7.79
C PRO A 80 0.67 1.88 7.55
N LEU A 81 1.29 1.15 8.48
CA LEU A 81 1.48 -0.30 8.41
C LEU A 81 0.33 -1.10 9.03
N ASP A 82 -0.65 -0.42 9.64
CA ASP A 82 -1.92 -1.06 10.00
C ASP A 82 -2.74 -1.26 8.72
N LEU A 83 -3.11 -2.49 8.44
CA LEU A 83 -3.76 -2.88 7.20
C LEU A 83 -5.09 -3.56 7.48
N ALA A 84 -6.15 -3.12 6.82
CA ALA A 84 -7.41 -3.83 6.78
C ALA A 84 -7.69 -4.36 5.37
N ILE A 85 -8.30 -5.54 5.29
CA ILE A 85 -8.81 -6.10 4.05
C ILE A 85 -10.29 -5.72 3.95
N ASN A 86 -10.66 -4.92 2.96
CA ASN A 86 -12.05 -4.63 2.66
C ASN A 86 -12.55 -5.62 1.61
N GLY A 87 -13.27 -6.64 2.08
CA GLY A 87 -13.73 -7.78 1.30
C GLY A 87 -13.12 -9.11 1.75
N ASN A 88 -13.06 -10.07 0.83
CA ASN A 88 -12.57 -11.41 1.12
C ASN A 88 -11.05 -11.50 1.04
N GLY A 89 -10.47 -12.48 1.77
CA GLY A 89 -9.04 -12.78 1.74
C GLY A 89 -8.42 -12.79 3.13
N PHE A 90 -7.19 -13.22 3.22
CA PHE A 90 -6.38 -13.28 4.43
C PHE A 90 -4.98 -12.78 4.08
N PHE A 91 -4.33 -12.16 5.03
CA PHE A 91 -2.89 -11.93 4.95
C PHE A 91 -2.18 -13.27 5.11
N GLU A 92 -1.19 -13.52 4.27
CA GLU A 92 -0.29 -14.64 4.41
C GLU A 92 0.95 -14.20 5.21
N VAL A 93 1.22 -14.89 6.32
CA VAL A 93 2.39 -14.62 7.16
C VAL A 93 3.20 -15.89 7.38
N LYS A 94 4.51 -15.75 7.46
CA LYS A 94 5.44 -16.88 7.53
C LYS A 94 6.40 -16.75 8.70
N SER A 95 6.58 -17.88 9.41
CA SER A 95 7.61 -18.05 10.42
C SER A 95 8.43 -19.29 10.08
N GLY A 96 9.67 -19.09 9.62
CA GLY A 96 10.50 -20.19 9.12
C GLY A 96 9.86 -20.91 7.93
N ALA A 97 9.54 -22.19 8.08
CA ALA A 97 8.89 -23.00 7.05
C ALA A 97 7.35 -23.00 7.14
N GLN A 98 6.79 -22.51 8.24
CA GLN A 98 5.34 -22.53 8.48
C GLN A 98 4.68 -21.30 7.90
N THR A 99 3.68 -21.51 7.05
CA THR A 99 2.80 -20.47 6.51
C THR A 99 1.47 -20.53 7.25
N VAL A 100 1.00 -19.38 7.73
CA VAL A 100 -0.30 -19.22 8.38
C VAL A 100 -1.01 -17.98 7.85
N TYR A 101 -2.30 -17.89 8.07
CA TYR A 101 -3.17 -16.88 7.50
C TYR A 101 -3.79 -16.06 8.62
N THR A 102 -4.00 -14.78 8.41
CA THR A 102 -4.57 -13.91 9.44
C THR A 102 -5.42 -12.79 8.83
N ARG A 103 -6.38 -12.29 9.62
CA ARG A 103 -7.10 -11.04 9.37
C ARG A 103 -6.58 -9.90 10.25
N ASN A 104 -5.69 -10.21 11.19
CA ASN A 104 -5.04 -9.19 11.99
C ASN A 104 -4.00 -8.46 11.14
N GLY A 105 -4.24 -7.20 10.90
CA GLY A 105 -3.38 -6.33 10.08
C GLY A 105 -2.44 -5.44 10.87
N GLN A 106 -2.17 -5.73 12.13
CA GLN A 106 -1.21 -5.00 12.96
C GLN A 106 0.22 -5.40 12.58
N PHE A 107 0.81 -4.64 11.66
CA PHE A 107 2.17 -4.90 11.21
C PHE A 107 3.14 -3.80 11.67
N GLN A 108 4.40 -4.17 11.75
CA GLN A 108 5.52 -3.30 12.08
C GLN A 108 6.76 -3.71 11.28
N THR A 109 7.73 -2.81 11.18
CA THR A 109 9.01 -3.11 10.55
C THR A 109 9.97 -3.69 11.58
N ASP A 110 10.58 -4.83 11.29
CA ASP A 110 11.62 -5.41 12.13
C ASP A 110 13.00 -4.72 11.88
N LYS A 111 14.03 -5.08 12.68
CA LYS A 111 15.40 -4.54 12.56
C LYS A 111 16.04 -4.78 11.19
N ASP A 112 15.61 -5.80 10.47
CA ASP A 112 16.12 -6.19 9.16
C ASP A 112 15.29 -5.60 8.02
N GLY A 113 14.27 -4.78 8.34
CA GLY A 113 13.38 -4.12 7.38
C GLY A 113 12.22 -4.98 6.91
N PHE A 114 11.99 -6.20 7.44
CA PHE A 114 10.83 -6.98 7.08
C PHE A 114 9.56 -6.44 7.74
N ILE A 115 8.46 -6.50 7.01
CA ILE A 115 7.13 -6.22 7.56
C ILE A 115 6.69 -7.47 8.32
N SER A 116 6.50 -7.36 9.63
CA SER A 116 6.18 -8.47 10.52
C SER A 116 5.04 -8.13 11.47
N ASN A 117 4.33 -9.15 11.94
CA ASN A 117 3.33 -9.00 13.00
C ASN A 117 3.98 -9.01 14.40
N ASN A 118 3.18 -8.81 15.44
CA ASN A 118 3.63 -8.80 16.84
C ASN A 118 4.29 -10.11 17.32
N GLN A 119 4.15 -11.20 16.55
CA GLN A 119 4.76 -12.50 16.83
C GLN A 119 6.05 -12.74 16.05
N GLY A 120 6.51 -11.73 15.28
CA GLY A 120 7.69 -11.82 14.44
C GLY A 120 7.50 -12.62 13.15
N MET A 121 6.26 -12.94 12.77
CA MET A 121 5.96 -13.59 11.49
C MET A 121 5.98 -12.56 10.37
N LYS A 122 6.67 -12.86 9.29
CA LYS A 122 6.88 -11.96 8.16
C LYS A 122 5.71 -12.00 7.20
N LEU A 123 5.21 -10.81 6.79
CA LEU A 123 4.18 -10.66 5.78
C LEU A 123 4.71 -11.10 4.41
N ILE A 124 3.95 -11.92 3.70
CA ILE A 124 4.29 -12.42 2.37
C ILE A 124 3.70 -11.50 1.30
N GLY A 125 4.43 -11.40 0.20
CA GLY A 125 4.01 -10.65 -0.97
C GLY A 125 4.99 -10.78 -2.11
N TYR A 126 4.81 -9.98 -3.14
CA TYR A 126 5.62 -9.97 -4.34
C TYR A 126 6.74 -8.94 -4.21
N PRO A 127 8.02 -9.36 -4.19
CA PRO A 127 9.16 -8.44 -4.15
C PRO A 127 9.31 -7.68 -5.47
N ILE A 128 10.14 -6.63 -5.46
CA ILE A 128 10.59 -5.94 -6.66
C ILE A 128 11.87 -6.56 -7.20
N ASP A 129 12.08 -6.43 -8.51
CA ASP A 129 13.36 -6.74 -9.15
C ASP A 129 14.35 -5.57 -9.03
N ALA A 130 15.55 -5.75 -9.60
CA ALA A 130 16.58 -4.70 -9.63
C ALA A 130 16.16 -3.44 -10.40
N ASN A 131 15.15 -3.53 -11.25
CA ASN A 131 14.61 -2.41 -12.02
C ASN A 131 13.43 -1.71 -11.29
N GLY A 132 13.02 -2.20 -10.12
CA GLY A 132 11.90 -1.67 -9.36
C GLY A 132 10.54 -2.17 -9.85
N LEU A 133 10.50 -3.23 -10.66
CA LEU A 133 9.26 -3.85 -11.13
C LEU A 133 8.84 -4.96 -10.17
N ILE A 134 7.56 -4.98 -9.83
CA ILE A 134 6.97 -6.03 -9.00
C ILE A 134 7.01 -7.36 -9.77
N GLN A 135 7.42 -8.44 -9.10
CA GLN A 135 7.56 -9.79 -9.66
C GLN A 135 6.37 -10.67 -9.24
N PRO A 136 5.25 -10.69 -10.00
CA PRO A 136 4.11 -11.54 -9.69
C PRO A 136 4.49 -13.02 -9.82
N GLY A 137 4.12 -13.83 -8.83
CA GLY A 137 4.32 -15.29 -8.85
C GLY A 137 5.52 -15.80 -8.05
N ALA A 138 6.41 -14.95 -7.58
CA ALA A 138 7.52 -15.31 -6.70
C ALA A 138 7.32 -14.71 -5.29
N ALA A 139 6.29 -15.21 -4.57
CA ALA A 139 5.96 -14.71 -3.23
C ALA A 139 7.11 -14.92 -2.24
N ALA A 140 7.48 -13.88 -1.53
CA ALA A 140 8.55 -13.86 -0.54
C ALA A 140 8.20 -12.92 0.63
N PRO A 141 8.90 -13.02 1.77
CA PRO A 141 8.73 -12.04 2.84
C PRO A 141 9.03 -10.62 2.33
N LEU A 142 8.09 -9.71 2.55
CA LEU A 142 8.23 -8.32 2.13
C LEU A 142 9.26 -7.61 3.00
N GLN A 143 10.26 -7.02 2.36
CA GLN A 143 11.32 -6.26 3.00
C GLN A 143 11.32 -4.83 2.47
N LEU A 144 11.26 -3.88 3.38
CA LEU A 144 11.43 -2.47 3.04
C LEU A 144 12.91 -2.17 2.79
N PRO A 145 13.23 -1.30 1.82
CA PRO A 145 14.61 -0.89 1.60
C PRO A 145 15.09 -0.09 2.83
N THR A 146 15.97 -0.68 3.61
CA THR A 146 16.59 -0.03 4.79
C THR A 146 17.70 0.94 4.39
N GLY A 147 18.25 0.78 3.17
CA GLY A 147 19.21 1.70 2.60
C GLY A 147 18.55 2.93 1.98
N GLY A 148 19.29 4.04 1.89
CA GLY A 148 18.86 5.20 1.13
C GLY A 148 18.81 4.90 -0.36
N VAL A 149 18.10 5.74 -1.11
CA VAL A 149 18.15 5.73 -2.57
C VAL A 149 19.43 6.44 -3.04
N ALA A 150 20.20 5.76 -3.90
CA ALA A 150 21.35 6.38 -4.53
C ALA A 150 20.94 7.56 -5.41
N PRO A 151 21.79 8.58 -5.56
CA PRO A 151 21.49 9.71 -6.42
C PRO A 151 21.37 9.26 -7.88
N LYS A 152 20.57 9.99 -8.64
CA LYS A 152 20.47 9.81 -10.08
C LYS A 152 20.94 11.08 -10.77
N VAL A 153 21.94 10.94 -11.64
CA VAL A 153 22.40 12.03 -12.49
C VAL A 153 21.27 12.47 -13.43
N THR A 154 21.15 13.77 -13.64
CA THR A 154 20.17 14.32 -14.60
C THR A 154 20.58 13.95 -16.02
N GLY A 155 19.72 13.21 -16.71
CA GLY A 155 19.88 12.82 -18.11
C GLY A 155 18.99 13.59 -19.06
N SER A 156 17.88 14.13 -18.57
CA SER A 156 16.93 14.90 -19.36
C SER A 156 16.38 16.11 -18.60
N ASN A 157 16.14 17.18 -19.34
CA ASN A 157 15.50 18.40 -18.86
C ASN A 157 14.51 18.87 -19.90
N THR A 158 13.22 18.84 -19.58
CA THR A 158 12.12 19.28 -20.45
C THR A 158 11.60 20.63 -19.96
N ILE A 159 11.54 21.61 -20.83
CA ILE A 159 11.03 22.94 -20.53
C ILE A 159 9.97 23.31 -21.55
N GLU A 160 8.76 23.57 -21.07
CA GLU A 160 7.66 24.12 -21.87
C GLU A 160 7.45 25.57 -21.47
N MET A 161 7.57 26.52 -22.43
CA MET A 161 7.45 27.93 -22.15
C MET A 161 6.84 28.66 -23.35
N ASN A 162 6.29 29.85 -23.08
CA ASN A 162 5.87 30.78 -24.14
C ASN A 162 6.87 31.92 -24.24
N PHE A 163 7.37 32.16 -25.44
CA PHE A 163 8.17 33.33 -25.76
C PHE A 163 7.27 34.48 -26.22
N ASP A 164 7.52 35.70 -25.73
CA ASP A 164 6.74 36.87 -26.13
C ASP A 164 7.21 37.39 -27.49
N ALA A 165 6.39 37.18 -28.50
CA ALA A 165 6.67 37.63 -29.87
C ALA A 165 6.89 39.17 -29.99
N ARG A 166 6.34 39.96 -29.05
CA ARG A 166 6.38 41.42 -29.04
C ARG A 166 7.67 41.99 -28.47
N GLN A 167 8.51 41.17 -27.84
CA GLN A 167 9.76 41.65 -27.24
C GLN A 167 10.72 42.22 -28.31
N ALA A 168 11.50 43.20 -27.89
CA ALA A 168 12.52 43.79 -28.73
C ALA A 168 13.69 42.85 -29.00
N ILE A 169 14.35 42.99 -30.11
CA ILE A 169 15.60 42.31 -30.42
C ILE A 169 16.68 42.84 -29.46
N THR A 170 17.38 41.96 -28.80
CA THR A 170 18.35 42.28 -27.75
C THR A 170 19.76 41.86 -28.18
N LEU A 171 20.20 42.39 -29.32
CA LEU A 171 21.58 42.21 -29.80
C LEU A 171 22.40 43.46 -29.49
N PRO A 172 23.47 43.37 -28.66
CA PRO A 172 24.40 44.46 -28.48
C PRO A 172 25.08 44.79 -29.82
N ALA A 173 25.23 46.09 -30.13
CA ALA A 173 25.92 46.52 -31.33
C ALA A 173 27.37 45.99 -31.35
N GLY A 174 27.69 45.14 -32.34
CA GLY A 174 29.04 44.58 -32.54
C GLY A 174 29.39 43.30 -31.80
N SER A 175 28.47 42.70 -31.04
CA SER A 175 28.69 41.41 -30.41
C SER A 175 27.40 40.63 -30.22
N PRO A 176 27.30 39.39 -30.71
CA PRO A 176 26.14 38.52 -30.46
C PRO A 176 26.14 37.85 -29.08
N GLN A 177 27.06 38.23 -28.19
CA GLN A 177 27.29 37.53 -26.93
C GLN A 177 26.43 38.10 -25.80
N VAL A 178 25.98 37.23 -24.93
CA VAL A 178 25.25 37.56 -23.71
C VAL A 178 26.24 37.82 -22.57
N ASP A 179 26.02 38.89 -21.83
CA ASP A 179 26.63 39.14 -20.53
C ASP A 179 25.61 38.78 -19.44
N PHE A 180 25.83 37.67 -18.72
CA PHE A 180 24.91 37.15 -17.69
C PHE A 180 24.75 38.09 -16.50
N ALA A 181 25.68 38.99 -16.25
CA ALA A 181 25.60 40.03 -15.22
C ALA A 181 24.75 41.23 -15.65
N ASN A 182 24.53 41.39 -16.96
CA ASN A 182 23.79 42.52 -17.53
C ASN A 182 22.41 42.09 -18.03
N ALA A 183 21.37 42.35 -17.27
CA ALA A 183 20.00 42.02 -17.63
C ALA A 183 19.48 42.64 -18.95
N LYS A 184 20.20 43.61 -19.53
CA LYS A 184 19.84 44.16 -20.82
C LYS A 184 20.40 43.39 -22.01
N SER A 185 21.22 42.37 -21.78
CA SER A 185 21.85 41.56 -22.83
C SER A 185 21.02 40.32 -23.20
N TYR A 186 19.95 40.03 -22.47
CA TYR A 186 18.99 38.94 -22.75
C TYR A 186 17.57 39.41 -22.46
N ASN A 187 16.57 38.70 -22.96
CA ASN A 187 15.17 39.06 -22.79
C ASN A 187 14.58 38.42 -21.53
N ASP A 188 14.78 37.12 -21.36
CA ASP A 188 14.20 36.35 -20.29
C ASP A 188 15.20 35.32 -19.76
N ALA A 189 15.00 34.83 -18.53
CA ALA A 189 15.78 33.79 -17.95
C ALA A 189 14.91 32.87 -17.08
N THR A 190 15.30 31.59 -16.98
CA THR A 190 14.70 30.63 -16.08
C THR A 190 15.77 29.67 -15.55
N SER A 191 15.56 29.11 -14.37
CA SER A 191 16.54 28.19 -13.75
C SER A 191 15.89 26.88 -13.30
N VAL A 192 16.66 25.83 -13.37
CA VAL A 192 16.31 24.49 -12.88
C VAL A 192 17.48 23.91 -12.10
N THR A 193 17.21 23.17 -11.04
CA THR A 193 18.25 22.43 -10.33
C THR A 193 18.42 21.06 -10.99
N VAL A 194 19.64 20.74 -11.40
CA VAL A 194 20.03 19.42 -11.92
C VAL A 194 21.04 18.78 -10.97
N TYR A 195 21.25 17.49 -11.10
CA TYR A 195 22.08 16.72 -10.16
C TYR A 195 23.19 15.98 -10.88
N ASP A 196 24.38 16.00 -10.30
CA ASP A 196 25.52 15.24 -10.78
C ASP A 196 25.48 13.76 -10.29
N ALA A 197 26.48 12.96 -10.68
CA ALA A 197 26.57 11.55 -10.30
C ALA A 197 26.75 11.30 -8.80
N LYS A 198 27.15 12.32 -8.02
CA LYS A 198 27.20 12.27 -6.56
C LYS A 198 25.93 12.82 -5.90
N GLY A 199 24.98 13.29 -6.68
CA GLY A 199 23.76 13.91 -6.18
C GLY A 199 23.94 15.34 -5.70
N GLN A 200 25.04 16.01 -6.10
CA GLN A 200 25.27 17.41 -5.81
C GLN A 200 24.42 18.26 -6.76
N ASP A 201 23.83 19.30 -6.19
CA ASP A 201 22.99 20.24 -6.93
C ASP A 201 23.79 21.17 -7.80
N VAL A 202 23.30 21.41 -9.01
CA VAL A 202 23.80 22.39 -9.97
C VAL A 202 22.66 23.29 -10.38
N ALA A 203 22.76 24.58 -10.11
CA ALA A 203 21.80 25.56 -10.57
C ALA A 203 22.06 25.84 -12.07
N LEU A 204 21.25 25.27 -12.93
CA LEU A 204 21.32 25.41 -14.36
C LEU A 204 20.35 26.54 -14.78
N THR A 205 20.90 27.70 -15.20
CA THR A 205 20.10 28.84 -15.60
C THR A 205 20.17 29.01 -17.12
N TYR A 206 19.01 29.07 -17.74
CA TYR A 206 18.86 29.36 -19.18
C TYR A 206 18.54 30.82 -19.39
N TYR A 207 19.19 31.43 -20.40
CA TYR A 207 18.99 32.79 -20.80
C TYR A 207 18.55 32.82 -22.26
N PHE A 208 17.51 33.57 -22.53
CA PHE A 208 16.89 33.66 -23.84
C PHE A 208 17.11 35.04 -24.41
N GLN A 209 17.72 35.11 -25.61
CA GLN A 209 18.03 36.34 -26.31
C GLN A 209 17.37 36.33 -27.68
N LYS A 210 16.51 37.31 -27.93
CA LYS A 210 15.90 37.49 -29.24
C LYS A 210 16.90 38.12 -30.20
N THR A 211 17.24 37.38 -31.25
CA THR A 211 18.27 37.81 -32.24
C THR A 211 17.66 38.42 -33.48
N SER A 212 16.49 37.98 -33.87
CA SER A 212 15.70 38.54 -34.99
C SER A 212 14.22 38.20 -34.79
N THR A 213 13.36 38.59 -35.72
CA THR A 213 11.97 38.16 -35.74
C THR A 213 11.93 36.64 -35.75
N ASP A 214 11.23 36.05 -34.80
CA ASP A 214 11.02 34.58 -34.64
C ASP A 214 12.28 33.74 -34.38
N ASN A 215 13.45 34.37 -34.11
CA ASN A 215 14.67 33.64 -33.76
C ASN A 215 15.21 34.05 -32.39
N TRP A 216 15.58 33.02 -31.62
CA TRP A 216 16.06 33.14 -30.24
C TRP A 216 17.33 32.30 -30.04
N ASN A 217 18.35 32.90 -29.42
CA ASN A 217 19.48 32.16 -28.90
C ASN A 217 19.19 31.71 -27.45
N VAL A 218 19.51 30.47 -27.12
CA VAL A 218 19.43 29.93 -25.78
C VAL A 218 20.84 29.73 -25.26
N TYR A 219 21.16 30.41 -24.17
CA TYR A 219 22.41 30.23 -23.45
C TYR A 219 22.13 29.51 -22.14
N ALA A 220 23.15 28.87 -21.56
CA ALA A 220 23.02 28.20 -20.27
C ALA A 220 24.24 28.46 -19.39
N THR A 221 24.01 28.67 -18.12
CA THR A 221 25.06 28.70 -17.10
C THR A 221 24.81 27.64 -16.04
N ALA A 222 25.89 26.99 -15.57
CA ALA A 222 25.90 26.10 -14.44
C ALA A 222 26.57 26.82 -13.26
N ASN A 223 25.83 27.06 -12.18
CA ASN A 223 26.31 27.84 -11.03
C ASN A 223 27.00 29.17 -11.44
N GLY A 224 26.45 29.85 -12.46
CA GLY A 224 27.00 31.08 -12.99
C GLY A 224 28.11 30.93 -14.04
N THR A 225 28.65 29.72 -14.24
CA THR A 225 29.66 29.45 -15.27
C THR A 225 28.99 29.07 -16.59
N SER A 226 29.40 29.65 -17.72
CA SER A 226 28.82 29.29 -19.03
C SER A 226 29.03 27.84 -19.36
N VAL A 227 27.95 27.17 -19.82
CA VAL A 227 27.96 25.76 -20.22
C VAL A 227 28.67 25.58 -21.58
N ASN A 228 28.49 26.51 -22.50
CA ASN A 228 29.08 26.48 -23.82
C ASN A 228 29.89 27.77 -24.04
N VAL A 229 31.17 27.61 -24.40
CA VAL A 229 32.09 28.74 -24.62
C VAL A 229 32.93 28.53 -25.90
N ASP A 230 33.35 29.63 -26.51
CA ASP A 230 34.33 29.58 -27.58
C ASP A 230 35.76 29.36 -27.07
N GLY A 231 36.73 29.25 -28.01
CA GLY A 231 38.15 29.07 -27.63
C GLY A 231 38.76 30.25 -26.86
N ALA A 232 38.08 31.37 -26.74
CA ALA A 232 38.46 32.57 -25.99
C ALA A 232 37.68 32.68 -24.65
N GLY A 233 36.87 31.67 -24.29
CA GLY A 233 36.06 31.63 -23.06
C GLY A 233 34.79 32.48 -23.09
N LYS A 234 34.38 32.96 -24.25
CA LYS A 234 33.15 33.74 -24.39
C LYS A 234 31.93 32.85 -24.52
N PRO A 235 30.77 33.22 -23.91
CA PRO A 235 29.55 32.41 -24.00
C PRO A 235 29.06 32.18 -25.42
N LEU A 236 28.76 30.97 -25.78
CA LEU A 236 28.08 30.56 -27.01
C LEU A 236 26.70 30.00 -26.69
N PRO A 237 25.70 30.15 -27.59
CA PRO A 237 24.41 29.55 -27.40
C PRO A 237 24.53 28.00 -27.37
N VAL A 238 23.80 27.36 -26.49
CA VAL A 238 23.66 25.89 -26.42
C VAL A 238 22.74 25.39 -27.54
N THR A 239 21.78 26.22 -27.94
CA THR A 239 20.91 25.98 -29.10
C THR A 239 20.31 27.31 -29.60
N THR A 240 19.77 27.28 -30.80
CA THR A 240 18.93 28.35 -31.35
C THR A 240 17.50 27.83 -31.50
N MET A 241 16.54 28.70 -31.28
CA MET A 241 15.13 28.38 -31.48
C MET A 241 14.58 29.28 -32.58
N THR A 242 13.95 28.66 -33.59
CA THR A 242 13.29 29.36 -34.67
C THR A 242 11.82 28.99 -34.67
N PHE A 243 10.96 30.00 -34.72
CA PHE A 243 9.50 29.81 -34.74
C PHE A 243 8.94 30.13 -36.13
N GLN A 244 7.72 29.71 -36.40
CA GLN A 244 7.01 30.11 -37.60
C GLN A 244 6.47 31.55 -37.45
N ALA A 245 6.34 32.30 -38.56
CA ALA A 245 5.83 33.65 -38.53
C ALA A 245 4.38 33.80 -38.00
N ASN A 246 3.62 32.72 -38.00
CA ASN A 246 2.26 32.65 -37.41
C ASN A 246 2.26 32.21 -35.93
N GLY A 247 3.43 32.09 -35.33
CA GLY A 247 3.58 31.59 -33.97
C GLY A 247 3.46 30.04 -33.84
N GLY A 248 3.34 29.58 -32.60
CA GLY A 248 3.21 28.15 -32.29
C GLY A 248 4.53 27.49 -31.92
N LYS A 249 4.68 26.20 -32.21
CA LYS A 249 5.87 25.42 -31.84
C LYS A 249 7.10 25.79 -32.64
N PRO A 250 8.31 25.59 -32.09
CA PRO A 250 9.53 25.88 -32.83
C PRO A 250 9.71 24.94 -34.03
N THR A 251 10.30 25.45 -35.09
CA THR A 251 10.74 24.66 -36.25
C THR A 251 12.18 24.15 -36.05
N VAL A 252 12.93 24.80 -35.17
CA VAL A 252 14.27 24.42 -34.73
C VAL A 252 14.35 24.70 -33.21
N PRO A 253 14.84 23.75 -32.39
CA PRO A 253 15.17 22.37 -32.69
C PRO A 253 13.92 21.50 -32.85
N LEU A 254 13.99 20.45 -33.66
CA LEU A 254 12.91 19.45 -33.83
C LEU A 254 13.06 18.25 -32.87
N ALA A 255 14.17 18.17 -32.17
CA ALA A 255 14.49 17.13 -31.21
C ALA A 255 15.26 17.71 -30.03
N PRO A 256 15.31 17.02 -28.88
CA PRO A 256 16.10 17.42 -27.71
C PRO A 256 17.58 17.66 -28.10
N VAL A 257 18.16 18.71 -27.56
CA VAL A 257 19.56 19.09 -27.77
C VAL A 257 20.42 18.59 -26.66
N LEU A 258 21.51 17.88 -26.95
CA LEU A 258 22.44 17.40 -25.94
C LEU A 258 23.36 18.54 -25.48
N ILE A 259 23.38 18.80 -24.20
CA ILE A 259 24.26 19.78 -23.57
C ILE A 259 25.22 19.07 -22.58
N ASN A 260 26.46 19.56 -22.52
CA ASN A 260 27.47 19.05 -21.58
C ASN A 260 27.68 20.09 -20.50
N ILE A 261 27.30 19.80 -19.28
CA ILE A 261 27.43 20.70 -18.14
C ILE A 261 28.82 20.49 -17.54
N PRO A 262 29.67 21.53 -17.48
CA PRO A 262 31.02 21.41 -16.91
C PRO A 262 30.98 21.23 -15.39
N SER A 263 32.07 20.76 -14.82
CA SER A 263 32.30 20.79 -13.38
C SER A 263 32.34 22.25 -12.90
N THR A 264 31.61 22.56 -11.83
CA THR A 264 31.49 23.91 -11.27
C THR A 264 31.51 23.84 -9.74
N VAL A 265 31.56 24.97 -9.06
CA VAL A 265 31.38 25.02 -7.61
C VAL A 265 29.96 25.46 -7.32
N ASN A 266 29.25 24.66 -6.51
CA ASN A 266 27.88 24.96 -6.14
C ASN A 266 27.79 25.98 -4.99
N ALA A 267 26.61 26.43 -4.62
CA ALA A 267 26.39 27.41 -3.57
C ALA A 267 26.90 26.95 -2.18
N ALA A 268 26.98 25.64 -1.94
CA ALA A 268 27.55 25.05 -0.74
C ALA A 268 29.09 25.00 -0.72
N GLY A 269 29.75 25.48 -1.78
CA GLY A 269 31.21 25.45 -1.93
C GLY A 269 31.78 24.09 -2.40
N ALA A 270 30.93 23.15 -2.78
CA ALA A 270 31.35 21.83 -3.23
C ALA A 270 31.59 21.84 -4.76
N THR A 271 32.68 21.20 -5.20
CA THR A 271 32.96 20.99 -6.63
C THR A 271 32.09 19.85 -7.17
N THR A 272 31.20 20.18 -8.09
CA THR A 272 30.31 19.24 -8.77
C THR A 272 31.07 18.46 -9.85
N LEU A 273 30.59 17.28 -10.19
CA LEU A 273 31.10 16.54 -11.35
C LEU A 273 30.46 17.09 -12.62
N ALA A 274 31.18 16.93 -13.75
CA ALA A 274 30.60 17.24 -15.05
C ALA A 274 29.43 16.31 -15.37
N ILE A 275 28.37 16.83 -15.98
CA ILE A 275 27.20 16.07 -16.41
C ILE A 275 27.17 16.09 -17.95
N PRO A 276 27.64 15.02 -18.60
CA PRO A 276 27.66 14.94 -20.05
C PRO A 276 26.30 14.51 -20.61
N GLY A 277 25.95 15.06 -21.78
CA GLY A 277 24.86 14.55 -22.61
C GLY A 277 23.46 14.76 -22.03
N VAL A 278 23.22 15.84 -21.26
CA VAL A 278 21.88 16.18 -20.80
C VAL A 278 21.01 16.57 -21.98
N ALA A 279 19.90 15.85 -22.17
CA ALA A 279 18.95 16.13 -23.24
C ALA A 279 18.04 17.31 -22.85
N LEU A 280 18.28 18.48 -23.43
CA LEU A 280 17.40 19.64 -23.27
C LEU A 280 16.28 19.58 -24.30
N ASP A 281 15.07 19.38 -23.86
CA ASP A 281 13.87 19.38 -24.69
C ASP A 281 13.10 20.70 -24.52
N VAL A 282 13.12 21.50 -25.55
CA VAL A 282 12.36 22.77 -25.68
C VAL A 282 11.35 22.70 -26.82
N THR A 283 11.13 21.54 -27.42
CA THR A 283 10.30 21.33 -28.63
C THR A 283 8.82 21.63 -28.42
N ARG A 284 8.39 21.65 -27.14
CA ARG A 284 6.99 21.95 -26.77
C ARG A 284 6.77 23.44 -26.45
N SER A 285 7.81 24.24 -26.46
CA SER A 285 7.70 25.69 -26.28
C SER A 285 6.92 26.35 -27.41
N THR A 286 6.40 27.54 -27.17
CA THR A 286 5.59 28.27 -28.14
C THR A 286 6.05 29.74 -28.22
N GLN A 287 5.71 30.40 -29.29
CA GLN A 287 5.89 31.86 -29.41
C GLN A 287 4.55 32.50 -29.78
N PHE A 288 3.98 33.25 -28.84
CA PHE A 288 2.75 34.01 -29.05
C PHE A 288 2.89 35.45 -28.53
N GLY A 289 1.93 36.30 -28.84
CA GLY A 289 1.86 37.69 -28.37
C GLY A 289 1.44 37.84 -26.89
N SER A 290 1.69 36.85 -26.05
CA SER A 290 1.53 36.85 -24.59
C SER A 290 2.89 36.96 -23.93
N SER A 291 2.93 37.46 -22.69
CA SER A 291 4.17 37.59 -21.91
C SER A 291 4.91 36.26 -21.77
N PHE A 292 6.24 36.33 -21.63
CA PHE A 292 7.05 35.17 -21.33
C PHE A 292 6.54 34.46 -20.07
N GLY A 293 6.49 33.15 -20.13
CA GLY A 293 6.08 32.33 -18.99
C GLY A 293 6.46 30.86 -19.17
N VAL A 294 6.98 30.26 -18.13
CA VAL A 294 7.27 28.81 -18.08
C VAL A 294 6.02 28.09 -17.64
N THR A 295 5.51 27.20 -18.48
CA THR A 295 4.29 26.42 -18.22
C THR A 295 4.60 25.12 -17.52
N SER A 296 5.71 24.48 -17.89
CA SER A 296 6.16 23.22 -17.30
C SER A 296 7.68 23.13 -17.33
N MET A 297 8.25 22.60 -16.26
CA MET A 297 9.68 22.31 -16.18
C MET A 297 9.87 21.02 -15.40
N ALA A 298 10.55 20.06 -16.03
CA ALA A 298 10.80 18.74 -15.43
C ALA A 298 12.22 18.27 -15.76
N GLN A 299 12.83 17.61 -14.79
CA GLN A 299 14.11 16.92 -14.95
C GLN A 299 14.07 15.58 -14.20
N ASP A 300 14.93 14.64 -14.55
CA ASP A 300 14.85 13.24 -14.10
C ASP A 300 15.92 12.85 -13.06
N GLY A 301 16.79 13.79 -12.67
CA GLY A 301 17.80 13.57 -11.64
C GLY A 301 17.32 13.83 -10.23
N TYR A 302 17.99 13.31 -9.23
CA TYR A 302 17.74 13.59 -7.81
C TYR A 302 18.96 13.32 -6.94
N ALA A 303 19.03 14.01 -5.79
CA ALA A 303 20.02 13.74 -4.75
C ALA A 303 19.78 12.40 -4.05
N ALA A 304 20.77 11.88 -3.34
CA ALA A 304 20.57 10.76 -2.45
C ALA A 304 19.46 11.06 -1.43
N GLY A 305 18.66 10.05 -1.11
CA GLY A 305 17.58 10.18 -0.13
C GLY A 305 17.60 9.05 0.88
N GLN A 306 17.20 9.34 2.12
CA GLN A 306 16.97 8.33 3.16
C GLN A 306 15.48 8.01 3.23
N LEU A 307 15.12 6.80 3.66
CA LEU A 307 13.74 6.41 3.86
C LEU A 307 13.08 7.35 4.89
N ALA A 308 12.06 8.06 4.47
CA ALA A 308 11.29 9.00 5.28
C ALA A 308 9.96 8.41 5.78
N GLY A 309 9.35 7.53 4.96
CA GLY A 309 8.07 6.91 5.31
C GLY A 309 7.68 5.80 4.34
N VAL A 310 6.62 5.09 4.72
CA VAL A 310 6.03 4.01 3.92
C VAL A 310 4.53 4.27 3.81
N SER A 311 3.96 4.02 2.65
CA SER A 311 2.52 4.01 2.42
C SER A 311 2.13 2.79 1.62
N ILE A 312 0.91 2.30 1.81
CA ILE A 312 0.43 1.12 1.10
C ILE A 312 -0.84 1.50 0.34
N GLU A 313 -0.84 1.23 -0.96
CA GLU A 313 -1.96 1.53 -1.84
C GLU A 313 -3.07 0.48 -1.72
N LYS A 314 -4.26 0.80 -2.22
CA LYS A 314 -5.40 -0.13 -2.25
C LYS A 314 -5.11 -1.41 -3.05
N SER A 315 -4.24 -1.33 -4.02
CA SER A 315 -3.72 -2.45 -4.82
C SER A 315 -2.72 -3.33 -4.07
N GLY A 316 -2.36 -2.97 -2.83
CA GLY A 316 -1.36 -3.65 -2.02
C GLY A 316 0.09 -3.25 -2.33
N VAL A 317 0.32 -2.32 -3.24
CA VAL A 317 1.68 -1.83 -3.53
C VAL A 317 2.20 -1.04 -2.33
N VAL A 318 3.33 -1.47 -1.82
CA VAL A 318 4.06 -0.81 -0.74
C VAL A 318 4.98 0.23 -1.36
N MET A 319 4.72 1.50 -1.08
CA MET A 319 5.51 2.63 -1.57
C MET A 319 6.45 3.13 -0.47
N ALA A 320 7.72 3.16 -0.76
CA ALA A 320 8.75 3.78 0.09
C ALA A 320 8.97 5.23 -0.36
N THR A 321 8.74 6.18 0.53
CA THR A 321 8.95 7.62 0.30
C THR A 321 10.27 8.03 0.94
N TYR A 322 11.09 8.79 0.19
CA TYR A 322 12.42 9.19 0.58
C TYR A 322 12.49 10.70 0.87
N SER A 323 13.50 11.11 1.64
CA SER A 323 13.71 12.52 2.04
C SER A 323 13.98 13.48 0.88
N ASN A 324 14.34 12.94 -0.31
CA ASN A 324 14.50 13.70 -1.55
C ASN A 324 13.18 13.85 -2.35
N GLY A 325 12.03 13.48 -1.77
CA GLY A 325 10.72 13.54 -2.41
C GLY A 325 10.42 12.41 -3.40
N GLN A 326 11.36 11.49 -3.61
CA GLN A 326 11.12 10.34 -4.47
C GLN A 326 10.28 9.28 -3.74
N SER A 327 9.37 8.63 -4.49
CA SER A 327 8.63 7.47 -4.03
C SER A 327 8.90 6.30 -4.97
N LYS A 328 9.25 5.15 -4.39
CA LYS A 328 9.54 3.93 -5.17
C LYS A 328 8.74 2.76 -4.61
N PRO A 329 8.24 1.85 -5.46
CA PRO A 329 7.66 0.61 -4.96
C PRO A 329 8.72 -0.21 -4.23
N ALA A 330 8.34 -0.84 -3.12
CA ALA A 330 9.17 -1.74 -2.33
C ALA A 330 8.68 -3.20 -2.40
N GLY A 331 7.49 -3.42 -2.95
CA GLY A 331 6.85 -4.70 -3.12
C GLY A 331 5.34 -4.57 -3.19
N GLN A 332 4.64 -5.70 -3.22
CA GLN A 332 3.18 -5.72 -3.21
C GLN A 332 2.70 -6.84 -2.28
N VAL A 333 1.75 -6.51 -1.41
CA VAL A 333 1.14 -7.49 -0.49
C VAL A 333 0.37 -8.53 -1.30
N GLU A 334 0.51 -9.79 -0.90
CA GLU A 334 -0.27 -10.91 -1.41
C GLU A 334 -1.42 -11.20 -0.46
N LEU A 335 -2.58 -11.53 -1.00
CA LEU A 335 -3.73 -12.04 -0.26
C LEU A 335 -4.04 -13.46 -0.68
N ALA A 336 -4.48 -14.27 0.29
CA ALA A 336 -4.93 -15.63 0.08
C ALA A 336 -6.45 -15.74 0.32
N THR A 337 -7.15 -16.51 -0.51
CA THR A 337 -8.53 -16.92 -0.25
C THR A 337 -8.66 -18.43 -0.31
N PHE A 338 -9.67 -18.97 0.39
CA PHE A 338 -9.92 -20.40 0.45
C PHE A 338 -11.32 -20.70 -0.11
N ARG A 339 -11.46 -21.86 -0.74
CA ARG A 339 -12.76 -22.34 -1.22
C ARG A 339 -13.70 -22.59 -0.06
N ASP A 340 -13.17 -23.17 1.02
CA ASP A 340 -13.88 -23.40 2.27
C ASP A 340 -13.11 -22.81 3.47
N PRO A 341 -13.40 -21.55 3.86
CA PRO A 341 -12.78 -20.95 5.05
C PRO A 341 -13.14 -21.66 6.36
N GLN A 342 -14.28 -22.38 6.41
CA GLN A 342 -14.69 -23.14 7.60
C GLN A 342 -13.75 -24.32 7.90
N GLY A 343 -13.09 -24.83 6.86
CA GLY A 343 -12.10 -25.90 6.98
C GLY A 343 -10.74 -25.45 7.52
N LEU A 344 -10.50 -24.15 7.75
CA LEU A 344 -9.27 -23.65 8.34
C LEU A 344 -9.13 -24.08 9.80
N SER A 345 -7.92 -24.45 10.22
CA SER A 345 -7.61 -24.81 11.61
C SER A 345 -7.10 -23.60 12.39
N PRO A 346 -7.78 -23.15 13.46
CA PRO A 346 -7.30 -22.07 14.30
C PRO A 346 -6.03 -22.50 15.05
N GLN A 347 -5.01 -21.64 15.02
CA GLN A 347 -3.72 -21.84 15.70
C GLN A 347 -3.56 -20.94 16.93
N GLY A 348 -4.60 -20.19 17.30
CA GLY A 348 -4.52 -19.14 18.32
C GLY A 348 -4.03 -17.81 17.76
N ALA A 349 -4.14 -16.75 18.56
CA ALA A 349 -3.70 -15.39 18.21
C ALA A 349 -4.21 -14.87 16.86
N ASN A 350 -5.43 -15.24 16.46
CA ASN A 350 -6.07 -14.91 15.19
C ASN A 350 -5.28 -15.38 13.95
N LEU A 351 -4.63 -16.54 14.09
CA LEU A 351 -3.93 -17.23 13.04
C LEU A 351 -4.68 -18.50 12.64
N TRP A 352 -4.68 -18.80 11.36
CA TRP A 352 -5.28 -20.01 10.79
C TRP A 352 -4.26 -20.75 9.94
N ALA A 353 -4.29 -22.08 10.05
CA ALA A 353 -3.54 -22.97 9.18
C ALA A 353 -4.46 -23.60 8.14
N ARG A 354 -3.95 -23.81 6.93
CA ARG A 354 -4.67 -24.59 5.92
C ARG A 354 -4.82 -26.05 6.34
N THR A 355 -5.90 -26.66 5.93
CA THR A 355 -6.17 -28.09 6.10
C THR A 355 -6.59 -28.71 4.76
N VAL A 356 -6.76 -30.01 4.73
CA VAL A 356 -7.32 -30.69 3.56
C VAL A 356 -8.76 -30.24 3.28
N ALA A 357 -9.52 -29.92 4.34
CA ALA A 357 -10.91 -29.45 4.22
C ALA A 357 -10.99 -28.04 3.63
N SER A 358 -10.10 -27.11 4.04
CA SER A 358 -10.07 -25.76 3.47
C SER A 358 -9.63 -25.72 2.00
N GLY A 359 -8.93 -26.76 1.55
CA GLY A 359 -8.25 -26.80 0.26
C GLY A 359 -6.98 -25.94 0.25
N ASP A 360 -6.34 -25.86 -0.92
CA ASP A 360 -5.17 -25.01 -1.12
C ASP A 360 -5.57 -23.54 -1.26
N PRO A 361 -4.73 -22.58 -0.78
CA PRO A 361 -5.00 -21.18 -0.91
C PRO A 361 -4.97 -20.75 -2.40
N VAL A 362 -5.92 -19.93 -2.79
CA VAL A 362 -5.85 -19.18 -4.05
C VAL A 362 -5.29 -17.82 -3.72
N VAL A 363 -4.06 -17.59 -4.18
CA VAL A 363 -3.30 -16.37 -3.88
C VAL A 363 -3.37 -15.38 -5.02
N GLY A 364 -3.27 -14.09 -4.70
CA GLY A 364 -3.30 -13.05 -5.71
C GLY A 364 -3.09 -11.65 -5.12
N VAL A 365 -3.10 -10.67 -6.01
CA VAL A 365 -2.97 -9.26 -5.60
C VAL A 365 -4.31 -8.71 -5.10
N PRO A 366 -4.31 -7.80 -4.14
CA PRO A 366 -5.53 -7.13 -3.66
C PRO A 366 -6.34 -6.54 -4.80
N GLY A 367 -7.66 -6.75 -4.76
CA GLY A 367 -8.59 -6.28 -5.80
C GLY A 367 -8.68 -7.16 -7.05
N SER A 368 -7.95 -8.26 -7.13
CA SER A 368 -8.07 -9.22 -8.24
C SER A 368 -9.07 -10.33 -7.92
N GLY A 369 -9.89 -10.70 -8.90
CA GLY A 369 -10.90 -11.76 -8.77
C GLY A 369 -11.85 -11.51 -7.60
N ASN A 370 -11.89 -12.42 -6.64
CA ASN A 370 -12.73 -12.33 -5.43
C ASN A 370 -11.98 -11.74 -4.21
N LEU A 371 -10.73 -11.32 -4.38
CA LEU A 371 -9.93 -10.75 -3.29
C LEU A 371 -10.36 -9.32 -3.00
N GLY A 372 -10.42 -8.99 -1.72
CA GLY A 372 -10.69 -7.64 -1.24
C GLY A 372 -9.56 -6.66 -1.58
N VAL A 373 -9.84 -5.38 -1.41
CA VAL A 373 -8.83 -4.31 -1.53
C VAL A 373 -8.24 -4.00 -0.16
N LEU A 374 -7.00 -3.50 -0.14
CA LEU A 374 -6.37 -3.07 1.10
C LEU A 374 -6.75 -1.64 1.45
N GLN A 375 -6.80 -1.39 2.75
CA GLN A 375 -6.89 -0.06 3.32
C GLN A 375 -5.74 0.10 4.32
N SER A 376 -4.82 1.00 4.03
CA SER A 376 -3.72 1.39 4.91
C SER A 376 -4.20 2.36 5.98
N GLY A 377 -3.55 2.37 7.15
CA GLY A 377 -3.96 3.19 8.28
C GLY A 377 -5.34 2.78 8.83
N ALA A 378 -5.66 1.50 8.79
CA ALA A 378 -6.92 0.96 9.29
C ALA A 378 -6.75 -0.48 9.78
N LEU A 379 -7.61 -0.88 10.71
CA LEU A 379 -7.67 -2.25 11.25
C LEU A 379 -9.09 -2.79 11.16
N GLU A 380 -9.21 -4.08 10.92
CA GLU A 380 -10.49 -4.79 11.00
C GLU A 380 -10.73 -5.20 12.45
N GLU A 381 -11.78 -4.64 13.08
CA GLU A 381 -12.23 -5.05 14.40
C GLU A 381 -12.88 -6.42 14.39
N SER A 382 -13.09 -7.00 15.58
CA SER A 382 -13.90 -8.20 15.74
C SER A 382 -15.28 -8.02 15.09
N ASN A 383 -15.79 -9.06 14.44
CA ASN A 383 -17.17 -9.07 13.93
C ASN A 383 -18.21 -9.46 15.01
N THR A 384 -17.80 -9.48 16.29
CA THR A 384 -18.67 -9.81 17.42
C THR A 384 -19.51 -8.60 17.83
N ASP A 385 -20.83 -8.74 17.78
CA ASP A 385 -21.76 -7.78 18.40
C ASP A 385 -21.86 -8.06 19.90
N LEU A 386 -21.17 -7.24 20.70
CA LEU A 386 -21.15 -7.37 22.16
C LEU A 386 -22.55 -7.35 22.77
N THR A 387 -23.44 -6.49 22.29
CA THR A 387 -24.80 -6.35 22.83
C THR A 387 -25.62 -7.59 22.53
N GLY A 388 -25.56 -8.07 21.29
CA GLY A 388 -26.21 -9.31 20.88
C GLY A 388 -25.69 -10.53 21.65
N GLU A 389 -24.36 -10.64 21.83
CA GLU A 389 -23.77 -11.75 22.59
C GLU A 389 -24.13 -11.73 24.08
N LEU A 390 -24.26 -10.56 24.71
CA LEU A 390 -24.74 -10.45 26.10
C LEU A 390 -26.19 -10.91 26.25
N VAL A 391 -27.07 -10.57 25.30
CA VAL A 391 -28.46 -11.06 25.28
C VAL A 391 -28.49 -12.58 25.07
N ASN A 392 -27.66 -13.09 24.14
CA ASN A 392 -27.51 -14.53 23.92
C ASN A 392 -27.02 -15.26 25.19
N MET A 393 -26.08 -14.66 25.92
CA MET A 393 -25.57 -15.19 27.19
C MET A 393 -26.65 -15.32 28.24
N ILE A 394 -27.48 -14.27 28.44
CA ILE A 394 -28.60 -14.30 29.39
C ILE A 394 -29.60 -15.40 29.00
N THR A 395 -29.88 -15.52 27.70
CA THR A 395 -30.80 -16.54 27.18
C THR A 395 -30.24 -17.96 27.42
N ALA A 396 -28.95 -18.18 27.12
CA ALA A 396 -28.27 -19.45 27.35
C ALA A 396 -28.21 -19.82 28.84
N GLN A 397 -28.00 -18.83 29.73
CA GLN A 397 -28.06 -19.02 31.19
C GLN A 397 -29.43 -19.47 31.64
N ARG A 398 -30.52 -18.87 31.11
CA ARG A 398 -31.90 -19.27 31.41
C ARG A 398 -32.19 -20.70 30.93
N ILE A 399 -31.72 -21.06 29.73
CA ILE A 399 -31.84 -22.42 29.18
C ILE A 399 -31.10 -23.43 30.07
N TYR A 400 -29.89 -23.09 30.51
CA TYR A 400 -29.10 -23.90 31.42
C TYR A 400 -29.88 -24.14 32.75
N GLN A 401 -30.41 -23.08 33.35
CA GLN A 401 -31.20 -23.15 34.59
C GLN A 401 -32.49 -23.99 34.43
N ALA A 402 -33.17 -23.83 33.28
CA ALA A 402 -34.38 -24.62 32.98
C ALA A 402 -34.07 -26.11 32.85
N ASN A 403 -32.97 -26.49 32.15
CA ASN A 403 -32.55 -27.87 32.04
C ASN A 403 -32.11 -28.43 33.41
N ALA A 404 -31.41 -27.65 34.24
CA ALA A 404 -31.04 -28.05 35.60
C ALA A 404 -32.27 -28.29 36.48
N GLN A 405 -33.32 -27.45 36.36
CA GLN A 405 -34.56 -27.64 37.08
C GLN A 405 -35.32 -28.87 36.59
N THR A 406 -35.32 -29.15 35.29
CA THR A 406 -35.90 -30.40 34.73
C THR A 406 -35.24 -31.63 35.32
N ILE A 407 -33.92 -31.66 35.49
CA ILE A 407 -33.19 -32.75 36.10
C ILE A 407 -33.58 -32.91 37.57
N LYS A 408 -33.67 -31.81 38.34
CA LYS A 408 -34.12 -31.85 39.75
C LYS A 408 -35.54 -32.39 39.89
N THR A 409 -36.47 -31.96 39.05
CA THR A 409 -37.84 -32.46 39.07
C THR A 409 -37.91 -33.94 38.75
N GLN A 410 -37.10 -34.41 37.80
CA GLN A 410 -37.01 -35.81 37.43
C GLN A 410 -36.45 -36.68 38.58
N ASP A 411 -35.44 -36.14 39.28
CA ASP A 411 -34.87 -36.82 40.48
C ASP A 411 -35.93 -36.94 41.59
N GLN A 412 -36.71 -35.89 41.87
CA GLN A 412 -37.82 -35.92 42.83
C GLN A 412 -38.87 -36.95 42.45
N VAL A 413 -39.23 -37.05 41.16
CA VAL A 413 -40.17 -38.08 40.67
C VAL A 413 -39.63 -39.50 40.91
N LEU A 414 -38.34 -39.71 40.63
CA LEU A 414 -37.68 -40.99 40.87
C LEU A 414 -37.63 -41.34 42.35
N GLN A 415 -37.31 -40.39 43.22
CA GLN A 415 -37.35 -40.58 44.69
C GLN A 415 -38.77 -40.94 45.20
N THR A 416 -39.79 -40.25 44.70
CA THR A 416 -41.17 -40.53 45.03
C THR A 416 -41.57 -41.95 44.62
N LEU A 417 -41.16 -42.41 43.43
CA LEU A 417 -41.39 -43.77 42.95
C LEU A 417 -40.68 -44.79 43.75
N VAL A 418 -39.47 -44.53 44.24
CA VAL A 418 -38.73 -45.43 45.14
C VAL A 418 -39.40 -45.53 46.54
N ASN A 419 -39.92 -44.43 47.04
CA ASN A 419 -40.57 -44.37 48.34
C ASN A 419 -42.01 -44.94 48.34
N LEU A 420 -42.60 -45.20 47.17
CA LEU A 420 -43.92 -45.83 47.01
C LEU A 420 -43.83 -47.36 46.95
N ARG A 421 -42.63 -47.90 47.07
CA ARG A 421 -42.36 -49.36 47.10
C ARG A 421 -41.93 -49.80 48.51
#